data_2ff0a7023a073e998ead2380d566d96e
#
_entry.id   2ff0a7023a073e998ead2380d566d96e
#
_cell.length_a   1.000
_cell.length_b   1.000
_cell.length_c   1.000
_cell.angle_alpha   90.00
_cell.angle_beta   90.00
_cell.angle_gamma   90.00
#
_symmetry.space_group_name_H-M   'P 1'
#
loop_
_entity.id
_entity.type
_entity.pdbx_description
1 polymer ?
#
loop_
_entity_poly.entity_id
_entity_poly.type
_entity_poly.pdbx_seq_one_letter_code
_entity_poly.pdbx_strand_id
1 'polypeptide(L)'
;MKTEMDAKSGIKEDVAALNEHLHSLDAAGRIELLAEKFSGRIVATTSFGLQAAVMLKLLRDHAPRIPVVFIDTGYLFAETYRYAALLQEELGFEARVYSPLVTAARQEALHGREWEGGTDGMNNYARIHKVEPMNRALQELGADVWLSGLRRAQSSGRSQREIAEKQARTLKSYPIIDWDDGKVERFMRDHRLPCHPLASAGYVTMGDWHSTSPGSESSRESTRFNGEKYECGLHLNSGQQDFQI
;
A
#
# COMPACT_ATOMS: atom_id res chain seq x y z
N MET A 1 21.51 0.81 -37.23
CA MET A 1 20.19 0.22 -36.85
C MET A 1 19.93 0.61 -35.41
N LYS A 2 19.19 1.69 -35.21
CA LYS A 2 18.67 2.09 -33.88
C LYS A 2 17.36 1.36 -33.73
N THR A 3 17.33 0.37 -32.86
CA THR A 3 16.11 -0.35 -32.49
C THR A 3 15.28 0.57 -31.58
N GLU A 4 14.12 0.95 -32.06
CA GLU A 4 13.08 1.65 -31.35
C GLU A 4 12.70 0.86 -30.07
N MET A 5 13.11 1.39 -28.92
CA MET A 5 12.42 1.08 -27.66
C MET A 5 11.24 2.02 -27.56
N ASP A 6 10.15 1.62 -28.21
CA ASP A 6 8.90 2.35 -28.16
C ASP A 6 8.39 2.48 -26.72
N ALA A 7 8.12 3.72 -26.37
CA ALA A 7 7.47 4.14 -25.16
C ALA A 7 6.18 3.32 -24.96
N LYS A 8 6.13 2.50 -23.91
CA LYS A 8 4.90 1.84 -23.47
C LYS A 8 3.85 2.92 -23.23
N SER A 9 2.82 2.91 -24.06
CA SER A 9 1.68 3.81 -23.98
C SER A 9 1.07 3.67 -22.57
N GLY A 10 0.89 4.78 -21.89
CA GLY A 10 0.15 4.81 -20.62
C GLY A 10 -1.25 4.25 -20.77
N ILE A 11 -1.84 3.84 -19.64
CA ILE A 11 -3.18 3.23 -19.60
C ILE A 11 -4.17 4.11 -20.37
N LYS A 12 -4.79 3.54 -21.42
CA LYS A 12 -5.83 4.20 -22.24
C LYS A 12 -7.24 4.06 -21.65
N GLU A 13 -7.32 3.67 -20.38
CA GLU A 13 -8.60 3.46 -19.70
C GLU A 13 -9.29 4.79 -19.45
N ASP A 14 -10.58 4.84 -19.72
CA ASP A 14 -11.46 5.89 -19.22
C ASP A 14 -11.73 5.65 -17.74
N VAL A 15 -10.99 6.37 -16.89
CA VAL A 15 -11.06 6.21 -15.44
C VAL A 15 -12.42 6.65 -14.89
N ALA A 16 -13.10 7.61 -15.52
CA ALA A 16 -14.43 8.05 -15.08
C ALA A 16 -15.45 6.93 -15.29
N ALA A 17 -15.51 6.36 -16.50
CA ALA A 17 -16.40 5.23 -16.79
C ALA A 17 -16.06 3.99 -15.95
N LEU A 18 -14.78 3.74 -15.68
CA LEU A 18 -14.36 2.67 -14.78
C LEU A 18 -14.88 2.91 -13.36
N ASN A 19 -14.74 4.12 -12.81
CA ASN A 19 -15.24 4.45 -11.48
C ASN A 19 -16.75 4.32 -11.37
N GLU A 20 -17.52 4.75 -12.37
CA GLU A 20 -18.99 4.55 -12.40
C GLU A 20 -19.34 3.08 -12.24
N HIS A 21 -18.64 2.18 -12.95
CA HIS A 21 -18.85 0.75 -12.82
C HIS A 21 -18.41 0.23 -11.45
N LEU A 22 -17.23 0.62 -10.95
CA LEU A 22 -16.72 0.20 -9.64
C LEU A 22 -17.62 0.66 -8.49
N HIS A 23 -18.28 1.82 -8.61
CA HIS A 23 -19.24 2.30 -7.61
C HIS A 23 -20.49 1.42 -7.49
N SER A 24 -20.90 0.74 -8.58
CA SER A 24 -22.03 -0.18 -8.57
C SER A 24 -21.73 -1.54 -7.91
N LEU A 25 -20.45 -1.82 -7.62
CA LEU A 25 -19.97 -3.10 -7.10
C LEU A 25 -19.55 -2.99 -5.64
N ASP A 26 -19.63 -4.09 -4.92
CA ASP A 26 -18.98 -4.24 -3.61
C ASP A 26 -17.46 -4.51 -3.77
N ALA A 27 -16.77 -4.67 -2.63
CA ALA A 27 -15.32 -4.86 -2.65
C ALA A 27 -14.88 -6.13 -3.41
N ALA A 28 -15.64 -7.20 -3.29
CA ALA A 28 -15.38 -8.46 -4.00
C ALA A 28 -15.54 -8.29 -5.50
N GLY A 29 -16.66 -7.75 -5.95
CA GLY A 29 -16.92 -7.49 -7.37
C GLY A 29 -15.93 -6.49 -7.98
N ARG A 30 -15.46 -5.48 -7.22
CA ARG A 30 -14.37 -4.57 -7.67
C ARG A 30 -13.07 -5.32 -7.93
N ILE A 31 -12.70 -6.24 -7.04
CA ILE A 31 -11.49 -7.05 -7.18
C ILE A 31 -11.62 -7.98 -8.38
N GLU A 32 -12.75 -8.68 -8.52
CA GLU A 32 -13.00 -9.61 -9.62
C GLU A 32 -12.99 -8.90 -10.99
N LEU A 33 -13.68 -7.77 -11.11
CA LEU A 33 -13.69 -6.95 -12.33
C LEU A 33 -12.29 -6.51 -12.74
N LEU A 34 -11.51 -5.98 -11.77
CA LEU A 34 -10.16 -5.51 -12.06
C LEU A 34 -9.20 -6.67 -12.37
N ALA A 35 -9.35 -7.82 -11.70
CA ALA A 35 -8.55 -9.01 -11.96
C ALA A 35 -8.80 -9.58 -13.36
N GLU A 36 -10.05 -9.56 -13.84
CA GLU A 36 -10.41 -9.99 -15.19
C GLU A 36 -9.88 -9.00 -16.24
N LYS A 37 -10.24 -7.72 -16.08
CA LYS A 37 -9.91 -6.66 -17.05
C LYS A 37 -8.39 -6.47 -17.24
N PHE A 38 -7.61 -6.59 -16.18
CA PHE A 38 -6.15 -6.39 -16.19
C PHE A 38 -5.38 -7.69 -15.92
N SER A 39 -5.93 -8.82 -16.36
CA SER A 39 -5.30 -10.12 -16.13
C SER A 39 -3.83 -10.14 -16.54
N GLY A 40 -2.95 -10.60 -15.63
CA GLY A 40 -1.52 -10.64 -15.83
C GLY A 40 -0.78 -9.27 -15.70
N ARG A 41 -1.51 -8.18 -15.53
CA ARG A 41 -0.97 -6.81 -15.42
C ARG A 41 -1.48 -6.07 -14.19
N ILE A 42 -1.84 -6.82 -13.15
CA ILE A 42 -2.37 -6.31 -11.89
C ILE A 42 -1.62 -6.91 -10.72
N VAL A 43 -1.33 -6.10 -9.71
CA VAL A 43 -0.74 -6.52 -8.44
C VAL A 43 -1.54 -5.95 -7.28
N ALA A 44 -1.38 -6.52 -6.10
CA ALA A 44 -1.87 -5.93 -4.86
C ALA A 44 -0.69 -5.59 -3.96
N THR A 45 -0.81 -4.55 -3.15
CA THR A 45 0.22 -4.17 -2.18
C THR A 45 -0.27 -4.32 -0.76
N THR A 46 0.62 -4.74 0.12
CA THR A 46 0.37 -4.76 1.56
C THR A 46 1.57 -4.22 2.31
N SER A 47 1.31 -3.52 3.42
CA SER A 47 2.32 -3.16 4.42
C SER A 47 2.21 -4.04 5.67
N PHE A 48 1.37 -5.07 5.65
CA PHE A 48 1.02 -5.87 6.82
C PHE A 48 0.67 -5.03 8.06
N GLY A 49 0.00 -3.88 7.84
CA GLY A 49 -0.50 -3.03 8.90
C GLY A 49 -1.68 -3.67 9.65
N LEU A 50 -2.23 -2.95 10.64
CA LEU A 50 -3.23 -3.47 11.60
C LEU A 50 -4.43 -4.17 10.96
N GLN A 51 -4.86 -3.73 9.79
CA GLN A 51 -6.07 -4.21 9.09
C GLN A 51 -5.74 -4.87 7.74
N ALA A 52 -4.47 -5.20 7.50
CA ALA A 52 -4.02 -5.77 6.23
C ALA A 52 -4.72 -7.10 5.90
N ALA A 53 -5.06 -7.88 6.92
CA ALA A 53 -5.75 -9.18 6.77
C ALA A 53 -7.06 -9.08 5.96
N VAL A 54 -7.79 -7.97 6.06
CA VAL A 54 -9.05 -7.76 5.33
C VAL A 54 -8.84 -7.81 3.82
N MET A 55 -7.95 -6.95 3.31
CA MET A 55 -7.70 -6.89 1.87
C MET A 55 -7.06 -8.18 1.35
N LEU A 56 -6.15 -8.78 2.13
CA LEU A 56 -5.50 -10.05 1.79
C LEU A 56 -6.51 -11.20 1.73
N LYS A 57 -7.46 -11.28 2.66
CA LYS A 57 -8.54 -12.28 2.63
C LYS A 57 -9.42 -12.12 1.40
N LEU A 58 -9.88 -10.89 1.11
CA LEU A 58 -10.66 -10.60 -0.09
C LEU A 58 -9.92 -11.01 -1.37
N LEU A 59 -8.62 -10.70 -1.48
CA LEU A 59 -7.80 -11.12 -2.61
C LEU A 59 -7.72 -12.65 -2.73
N ARG A 60 -7.52 -13.35 -1.63
CA ARG A 60 -7.42 -14.82 -1.66
C ARG A 60 -8.73 -15.48 -2.05
N ASP A 61 -9.86 -14.92 -1.64
CA ASP A 61 -11.18 -15.47 -1.96
C ASP A 61 -11.59 -15.18 -3.41
N HIS A 62 -11.32 -13.99 -3.92
CA HIS A 62 -11.90 -13.49 -5.18
C HIS A 62 -10.92 -13.40 -6.35
N ALA A 63 -9.62 -13.23 -6.08
CA ALA A 63 -8.60 -13.13 -7.11
C ALA A 63 -7.24 -13.71 -6.65
N PRO A 64 -7.17 -15.01 -6.31
CA PRO A 64 -6.01 -15.63 -5.68
C PRO A 64 -4.73 -15.63 -6.54
N ARG A 65 -4.85 -15.33 -7.83
CA ARG A 65 -3.71 -15.25 -8.76
C ARG A 65 -3.04 -13.89 -8.82
N ILE A 66 -3.64 -12.85 -8.21
CA ILE A 66 -3.00 -11.53 -8.15
C ILE A 66 -1.76 -11.61 -7.26
N PRO A 67 -0.56 -11.27 -7.78
CA PRO A 67 0.64 -11.20 -6.96
C PRO A 67 0.49 -10.15 -5.85
N VAL A 68 0.88 -10.51 -4.63
CA VAL A 68 0.92 -9.58 -3.50
C VAL A 68 2.34 -9.06 -3.34
N VAL A 69 2.52 -7.76 -3.39
CA VAL A 69 3.80 -7.06 -3.21
C VAL A 69 3.90 -6.52 -1.80
N PHE A 70 5.02 -6.79 -1.15
CA PHE A 70 5.38 -6.25 0.15
C PHE A 70 6.65 -5.40 0.01
N ILE A 71 6.58 -4.13 0.40
CA ILE A 71 7.74 -3.25 0.46
C ILE A 71 8.34 -3.35 1.86
N ASP A 72 9.49 -4.02 1.96
CA ASP A 72 10.26 -4.11 3.19
C ASP A 72 11.28 -2.98 3.24
N THR A 73 11.01 -1.99 4.08
CA THR A 73 11.87 -0.82 4.26
C THR A 73 13.15 -1.12 5.05
N GLY A 74 13.21 -2.26 5.74
CA GLY A 74 14.24 -2.60 6.71
C GLY A 74 14.04 -1.95 8.08
N TYR A 75 12.93 -1.20 8.27
CA TYR A 75 12.63 -0.45 9.50
C TYR A 75 11.26 -0.77 10.08
N LEU A 76 10.66 -1.88 9.67
CA LEU A 76 9.38 -2.31 10.24
C LEU A 76 9.57 -2.88 11.66
N PHE A 77 8.48 -2.89 12.45
CA PHE A 77 8.47 -3.56 13.73
C PHE A 77 8.66 -5.07 13.57
N ALA A 78 9.32 -5.71 14.53
CA ALA A 78 9.45 -7.17 14.55
C ALA A 78 8.09 -7.88 14.56
N GLU A 79 7.09 -7.26 15.21
CA GLU A 79 5.69 -7.70 15.24
C GLU A 79 5.07 -7.70 13.84
N THR A 80 5.39 -6.71 13.01
CA THR A 80 4.91 -6.64 11.62
C THR A 80 5.48 -7.79 10.78
N TYR A 81 6.77 -8.12 10.94
CA TYR A 81 7.37 -9.26 10.24
C TYR A 81 6.75 -10.60 10.66
N ARG A 82 6.53 -10.81 11.98
CA ARG A 82 5.87 -12.02 12.49
C ARG A 82 4.42 -12.12 12.01
N TYR A 83 3.70 -11.00 12.01
CA TYR A 83 2.35 -10.92 11.50
C TYR A 83 2.27 -11.20 9.99
N ALA A 84 3.25 -10.71 9.21
CA ALA A 84 3.37 -11.00 7.80
C ALA A 84 3.56 -12.50 7.54
N ALA A 85 4.43 -13.16 8.31
CA ALA A 85 4.62 -14.61 8.21
C ALA A 85 3.33 -15.38 8.55
N LEU A 86 2.67 -15.02 9.66
CA LEU A 86 1.41 -15.63 10.07
C LEU A 86 0.31 -15.49 9.01
N LEU A 87 0.11 -14.28 8.45
CA LEU A 87 -0.91 -14.06 7.42
C LEU A 87 -0.64 -14.82 6.12
N GLN A 88 0.61 -14.96 5.74
CA GLN A 88 0.99 -15.74 4.55
C GLN A 88 0.69 -17.24 4.76
N GLU A 89 0.97 -17.76 5.94
CA GLU A 89 0.66 -19.15 6.31
C GLU A 89 -0.86 -19.38 6.37
N GLU A 90 -1.58 -18.57 7.11
CA GLU A 90 -3.03 -18.68 7.34
C GLU A 90 -3.85 -18.53 6.04
N LEU A 91 -3.45 -17.62 5.16
CA LEU A 91 -4.17 -17.32 3.92
C LEU A 91 -3.59 -18.06 2.70
N GLY A 92 -2.53 -18.85 2.87
CA GLY A 92 -1.95 -19.70 1.83
C GLY A 92 -1.42 -18.91 0.62
N PHE A 93 -0.59 -17.90 0.85
CA PHE A 93 0.07 -17.15 -0.21
C PHE A 93 1.50 -16.78 0.17
N GLU A 94 2.29 -16.38 -0.82
CA GLU A 94 3.63 -15.83 -0.64
C GLU A 94 3.70 -14.41 -1.22
N ALA A 95 4.11 -13.44 -0.40
CA ALA A 95 4.32 -12.07 -0.86
C ALA A 95 5.66 -11.93 -1.60
N ARG A 96 5.64 -11.18 -2.69
CA ARG A 96 6.88 -10.76 -3.37
C ARG A 96 7.46 -9.57 -2.63
N VAL A 97 8.60 -9.81 -1.97
CA VAL A 97 9.27 -8.80 -1.15
C VAL A 97 10.19 -7.94 -2.01
N TYR A 98 10.03 -6.63 -1.91
CA TYR A 98 10.93 -5.65 -2.52
C TYR A 98 11.50 -4.76 -1.43
N SER A 99 12.84 -4.69 -1.37
CA SER A 99 13.58 -3.88 -0.40
C SER A 99 14.42 -2.83 -1.12
N PRO A 100 14.88 -1.78 -0.43
CA PRO A 100 15.89 -0.86 -0.97
C PRO A 100 17.12 -1.61 -1.47
N LEU A 101 17.80 -1.08 -2.48
CA LEU A 101 19.03 -1.67 -3.02
C LEU A 101 20.21 -1.62 -2.04
N VAL A 102 20.09 -0.79 -1.00
CA VAL A 102 21.06 -0.67 0.07
C VAL A 102 20.41 -1.07 1.39
N THR A 103 21.09 -1.88 2.19
CA THR A 103 20.57 -2.30 3.49
C THR A 103 20.42 -1.11 4.44
N ALA A 104 19.46 -1.17 5.37
CA ALA A 104 19.23 -0.16 6.39
C ALA A 104 20.52 0.21 7.15
N ALA A 105 21.28 -0.79 7.58
CA ALA A 105 22.55 -0.58 8.30
C ALA A 105 23.59 0.19 7.46
N ARG A 106 23.70 -0.13 6.15
CA ARG A 106 24.62 0.58 5.26
C ARG A 106 24.16 2.01 4.99
N GLN A 107 22.85 2.22 4.82
CA GLN A 107 22.26 3.54 4.64
C GLN A 107 22.57 4.44 5.84
N GLU A 108 22.29 3.97 7.05
CA GLU A 108 22.58 4.72 8.28
C GLU A 108 24.07 5.02 8.46
N ALA A 109 24.95 4.05 8.15
CA ALA A 109 26.39 4.24 8.29
C ALA A 109 26.95 5.32 7.35
N LEU A 110 26.39 5.46 6.15
CA LEU A 110 26.88 6.39 5.13
C LEU A 110 26.19 7.75 5.16
N HIS A 111 24.89 7.79 5.50
CA HIS A 111 24.05 8.97 5.36
C HIS A 111 23.33 9.37 6.65
N GLY A 112 23.50 8.60 7.72
CA GLY A 112 22.80 8.81 8.98
C GLY A 112 21.31 8.41 8.88
N ARG A 113 20.55 8.86 9.86
CA ARG A 113 19.10 8.63 9.93
C ARG A 113 18.36 9.73 9.20
N GLU A 114 18.14 9.51 7.92
CA GLU A 114 17.56 10.53 7.03
C GLU A 114 16.21 11.08 7.54
N TRP A 115 15.39 10.26 8.19
CA TRP A 115 14.12 10.71 8.79
C TRP A 115 14.26 11.75 9.90
N GLU A 116 15.46 11.94 10.46
CA GLU A 116 15.78 12.98 11.46
C GLU A 116 16.16 14.31 10.77
N GLY A 117 16.34 14.31 9.46
CA GLY A 117 16.72 15.48 8.64
C GLY A 117 15.55 16.37 8.21
N GLY A 118 14.46 16.42 8.97
CA GLY A 118 13.27 17.23 8.65
C GLY A 118 12.56 16.73 7.38
N THR A 119 11.80 17.63 6.75
CA THR A 119 10.95 17.29 5.59
C THR A 119 11.74 16.71 4.41
N ASP A 120 12.91 17.28 4.10
CA ASP A 120 13.73 16.82 2.97
C ASP A 120 14.31 15.43 3.25
N GLY A 121 14.81 15.19 4.45
CA GLY A 121 15.28 13.88 4.89
C GLY A 121 14.18 12.83 4.86
N MET A 122 12.98 13.15 5.36
CA MET A 122 11.81 12.27 5.29
C MET A 122 11.39 11.96 3.85
N ASN A 123 11.48 12.93 2.93
CA ASN A 123 11.17 12.73 1.52
C ASN A 123 12.20 11.83 0.85
N ASN A 124 13.50 12.05 1.12
CA ASN A 124 14.57 11.20 0.61
C ASN A 124 14.45 9.77 1.12
N TYR A 125 14.19 9.60 2.42
CA TYR A 125 13.89 8.31 3.01
C TYR A 125 12.72 7.60 2.29
N ALA A 126 11.60 8.29 2.11
CA ALA A 126 10.44 7.71 1.42
C ALA A 126 10.77 7.31 -0.03
N ARG A 127 11.56 8.12 -0.74
CA ARG A 127 12.01 7.83 -2.10
C ARG A 127 12.85 6.55 -2.16
N ILE A 128 13.82 6.39 -1.27
CA ILE A 128 14.76 5.25 -1.27
C ILE A 128 14.08 3.99 -0.75
N HIS A 129 13.34 4.09 0.35
CA HIS A 129 12.84 2.91 1.07
C HIS A 129 11.44 2.47 0.65
N LYS A 130 10.70 3.28 -0.10
CA LYS A 130 9.30 2.97 -0.47
C LYS A 130 9.04 3.15 -1.95
N VAL A 131 9.33 4.34 -2.51
CA VAL A 131 8.93 4.68 -3.89
C VAL A 131 9.76 3.90 -4.90
N GLU A 132 11.08 3.87 -4.76
CA GLU A 132 11.96 3.11 -5.65
C GLU A 132 11.62 1.61 -5.66
N PRO A 133 11.56 0.91 -4.51
CA PRO A 133 11.21 -0.50 -4.51
C PRO A 133 9.83 -0.78 -5.11
N MET A 134 8.86 0.11 -4.88
CA MET A 134 7.53 -0.04 -5.47
C MET A 134 7.54 0.13 -6.99
N ASN A 135 8.25 1.14 -7.50
CA ASN A 135 8.38 1.36 -8.94
C ASN A 135 9.05 0.17 -9.63
N ARG A 136 10.09 -0.38 -9.02
CA ARG A 136 10.78 -1.58 -9.50
C ARG A 136 9.85 -2.78 -9.49
N ALA A 137 9.06 -2.98 -8.45
CA ALA A 137 8.07 -4.04 -8.37
C ALA A 137 7.03 -3.93 -9.51
N LEU A 138 6.47 -2.74 -9.72
CA LEU A 138 5.49 -2.50 -10.80
C LEU A 138 6.10 -2.76 -12.19
N GLN A 139 7.34 -2.34 -12.40
CA GLN A 139 8.04 -2.53 -13.67
C GLN A 139 8.36 -4.01 -13.93
N GLU A 140 8.96 -4.71 -12.96
CA GLU A 140 9.35 -6.11 -13.10
C GLU A 140 8.14 -7.04 -13.27
N LEU A 141 7.02 -6.70 -12.61
CA LEU A 141 5.78 -7.47 -12.72
C LEU A 141 4.91 -7.03 -13.90
N GLY A 142 5.32 -6.03 -14.66
CA GLY A 142 4.56 -5.51 -15.80
C GLY A 142 3.17 -5.01 -15.40
N ALA A 143 3.04 -4.44 -14.19
CA ALA A 143 1.76 -4.05 -13.64
C ALA A 143 1.29 -2.71 -14.22
N ASP A 144 0.09 -2.70 -14.76
CA ASP A 144 -0.64 -1.49 -15.14
C ASP A 144 -1.57 -1.03 -14.00
N VAL A 145 -1.99 -1.96 -13.13
CA VAL A 145 -2.88 -1.68 -12.01
C VAL A 145 -2.28 -2.20 -10.70
N TRP A 146 -2.42 -1.43 -9.63
CA TRP A 146 -2.10 -1.89 -8.29
C TRP A 146 -3.21 -1.61 -7.29
N LEU A 147 -3.60 -2.65 -6.58
CA LEU A 147 -4.63 -2.63 -5.56
C LEU A 147 -4.01 -2.27 -4.21
N SER A 148 -4.69 -1.44 -3.44
CA SER A 148 -4.29 -1.06 -2.10
C SER A 148 -5.48 -1.08 -1.14
N GLY A 149 -5.26 -1.53 0.09
CA GLY A 149 -6.28 -1.58 1.14
C GLY A 149 -6.52 -0.24 1.84
N LEU A 150 -6.31 0.88 1.15
CA LEU A 150 -6.56 2.22 1.67
C LEU A 150 -8.06 2.49 1.80
N ARG A 151 -8.46 3.22 2.85
CA ARG A 151 -9.86 3.61 3.12
C ARG A 151 -9.99 5.09 3.40
N ARG A 152 -11.13 5.69 3.03
CA ARG A 152 -11.42 7.12 3.31
C ARG A 152 -11.44 7.40 4.81
N ALA A 153 -11.98 6.47 5.62
CA ALA A 153 -12.07 6.60 7.07
C ALA A 153 -10.72 6.68 7.81
N GLN A 154 -9.59 6.44 7.14
CA GLN A 154 -8.28 6.43 7.79
C GLN A 154 -7.67 7.82 8.00
N SER A 155 -8.02 8.81 7.19
CA SER A 155 -7.58 10.21 7.36
C SER A 155 -8.46 11.19 6.59
N SER A 156 -8.43 12.44 7.03
CA SER A 156 -9.13 13.56 6.38
C SER A 156 -8.66 13.78 4.93
N GLY A 157 -7.36 13.64 4.67
CA GLY A 157 -6.75 13.78 3.34
C GLY A 157 -7.18 12.71 2.33
N ARG A 158 -7.86 11.63 2.78
CA ARG A 158 -8.36 10.55 1.92
C ARG A 158 -9.84 10.65 1.59
N SER A 159 -10.56 11.58 2.19
CA SER A 159 -12.02 11.72 2.09
C SER A 159 -12.54 11.85 0.66
N GLN A 160 -11.78 12.49 -0.22
CA GLN A 160 -12.15 12.77 -1.60
C GLN A 160 -11.57 11.77 -2.63
N ARG A 161 -10.91 10.68 -2.19
CA ARG A 161 -10.35 9.71 -3.12
C ARG A 161 -11.42 8.89 -3.79
N GLU A 162 -11.22 8.66 -5.09
CA GLU A 162 -12.03 7.74 -5.88
C GLU A 162 -11.61 6.29 -5.68
N ILE A 163 -12.42 5.34 -6.19
CA ILE A 163 -12.11 3.90 -6.12
C ILE A 163 -10.89 3.57 -6.97
N ALA A 164 -10.74 4.25 -8.13
CA ALA A 164 -9.60 4.13 -9.01
C ALA A 164 -9.08 5.51 -9.41
N GLU A 165 -7.76 5.70 -9.34
CA GLU A 165 -7.08 6.94 -9.65
C GLU A 165 -5.92 6.68 -10.61
N LYS A 166 -5.82 7.48 -11.67
CA LYS A 166 -4.70 7.42 -12.60
C LYS A 166 -3.46 8.02 -11.95
N GLN A 167 -2.37 7.31 -12.03
CA GLN A 167 -1.03 7.80 -11.72
C GLN A 167 -0.22 7.93 -13.01
N ALA A 168 1.02 8.43 -12.93
CA ALA A 168 1.81 8.68 -14.13
C ALA A 168 1.87 7.51 -15.12
N ARG A 169 2.03 6.28 -14.62
CA ARG A 169 2.19 5.08 -15.43
C ARG A 169 1.19 3.98 -15.13
N THR A 170 0.49 4.04 -13.99
CA THR A 170 -0.38 2.98 -13.49
C THR A 170 -1.73 3.52 -13.09
N LEU A 171 -2.69 2.64 -12.97
CA LEU A 171 -3.95 2.85 -12.28
C LEU A 171 -3.83 2.31 -10.87
N LYS A 172 -4.17 3.12 -9.88
CA LYS A 172 -4.23 2.69 -8.49
C LYS A 172 -5.68 2.54 -8.08
N SER A 173 -6.03 1.40 -7.48
CA SER A 173 -7.40 1.15 -7.04
C SER A 173 -7.47 0.73 -5.58
N TYR A 174 -8.56 1.11 -4.94
CA TYR A 174 -8.85 0.94 -3.52
C TYR A 174 -10.18 0.20 -3.34
N PRO A 175 -10.22 -1.13 -3.48
CA PRO A 175 -11.47 -1.89 -3.47
C PRO A 175 -12.33 -1.70 -2.22
N ILE A 176 -11.71 -1.41 -1.06
CA ILE A 176 -12.38 -1.20 0.23
C ILE A 176 -12.40 0.27 0.67
N ILE A 177 -12.30 1.22 -0.27
CA ILE A 177 -12.18 2.66 0.01
C ILE A 177 -13.31 3.21 0.87
N ASP A 178 -14.51 2.68 0.71
CA ASP A 178 -15.76 3.05 1.38
C ASP A 178 -16.05 2.27 2.67
N TRP A 179 -15.13 1.41 3.12
CA TRP A 179 -15.31 0.68 4.37
C TRP A 179 -14.94 1.55 5.58
N ASP A 180 -15.86 1.63 6.53
CA ASP A 180 -15.61 2.20 7.85
C ASP A 180 -14.89 1.20 8.79
N ASP A 181 -14.47 1.66 9.96
CA ASP A 181 -13.79 0.82 10.93
C ASP A 181 -14.70 -0.30 11.44
N GLY A 182 -15.99 -0.03 11.67
CA GLY A 182 -16.94 -1.03 12.10
C GLY A 182 -17.16 -2.17 11.09
N LYS A 183 -17.15 -1.86 9.79
CA LYS A 183 -17.22 -2.90 8.74
C LYS A 183 -15.96 -3.75 8.70
N VAL A 184 -14.79 -3.13 8.85
CA VAL A 184 -13.50 -3.84 8.94
C VAL A 184 -13.47 -4.77 10.16
N GLU A 185 -13.85 -4.28 11.33
CA GLU A 185 -13.88 -5.09 12.56
C GLU A 185 -14.84 -6.27 12.47
N ARG A 186 -16.05 -6.06 11.93
CA ARG A 186 -17.00 -7.15 11.66
C ARG A 186 -16.40 -8.18 10.72
N PHE A 187 -15.84 -7.75 9.60
CA PHE A 187 -15.22 -8.66 8.64
C PHE A 187 -14.08 -9.48 9.25
N MET A 188 -13.18 -8.84 10.00
CA MET A 188 -12.09 -9.54 10.68
C MET A 188 -12.61 -10.60 11.67
N ARG A 189 -13.63 -10.26 12.47
CA ARG A 189 -14.24 -11.18 13.43
C ARG A 189 -14.96 -12.34 12.72
N ASP A 190 -15.79 -12.05 11.72
CA ASP A 190 -16.63 -13.03 11.04
C ASP A 190 -15.78 -14.05 10.27
N HIS A 191 -14.62 -13.62 9.75
CA HIS A 191 -13.63 -14.48 9.08
C HIS A 191 -12.53 -15.01 10.03
N ARG A 192 -12.60 -14.70 11.32
CA ARG A 192 -11.61 -15.12 12.34
C ARG A 192 -10.17 -14.75 11.96
N LEU A 193 -9.99 -13.58 11.36
CA LEU A 193 -8.67 -13.13 10.91
C LEU A 193 -7.80 -12.74 12.11
N PRO A 194 -6.51 -13.09 12.10
CA PRO A 194 -5.60 -12.70 13.16
C PRO A 194 -5.43 -11.20 13.22
N CYS A 195 -5.31 -10.64 14.42
CA CYS A 195 -5.01 -9.25 14.66
C CYS A 195 -3.49 -9.02 14.70
N HIS A 196 -3.05 -7.85 14.24
CA HIS A 196 -1.67 -7.44 14.41
C HIS A 196 -1.33 -7.30 15.90
N PRO A 197 -0.20 -7.84 16.41
CA PRO A 197 0.11 -7.83 17.85
C PRO A 197 0.12 -6.44 18.48
N LEU A 198 0.59 -5.43 17.75
CA LEU A 198 0.65 -4.05 18.26
C LEU A 198 -0.73 -3.35 18.36
N ALA A 199 -1.79 -3.93 17.82
CA ALA A 199 -3.15 -3.41 18.05
C ALA A 199 -3.52 -3.41 19.55
N SER A 200 -3.16 -4.47 20.28
CA SER A 200 -3.35 -4.55 21.73
C SER A 200 -2.40 -3.65 22.53
N ALA A 201 -1.32 -3.16 21.92
CA ALA A 201 -0.37 -2.23 22.53
C ALA A 201 -0.72 -0.74 22.27
N GLY A 202 -1.95 -0.46 21.80
CA GLY A 202 -2.44 0.90 21.62
C GLY A 202 -2.00 1.57 20.32
N TYR A 203 -1.51 0.81 19.33
CA TYR A 203 -1.23 1.37 18.00
C TYR A 203 -2.51 1.42 17.17
N VAL A 204 -2.82 2.57 16.59
CA VAL A 204 -3.99 2.80 15.72
C VAL A 204 -3.59 3.00 14.25
N THR A 205 -2.31 3.18 13.98
CA THR A 205 -1.68 3.16 12.64
C THR A 205 -0.45 2.28 12.66
N MET A 206 0.06 1.89 11.49
CA MET A 206 1.27 1.07 11.39
C MET A 206 2.14 1.54 10.22
N GLY A 207 3.45 1.51 10.44
CA GLY A 207 4.50 1.78 9.48
C GLY A 207 5.87 1.45 10.05
N ASP A 208 6.89 2.24 9.69
CA ASP A 208 8.24 2.04 10.23
C ASP A 208 8.30 2.44 11.71
N TRP A 209 9.11 1.74 12.51
CA TRP A 209 9.16 1.92 13.96
C TRP A 209 9.57 3.34 14.36
N HIS A 210 10.47 3.98 13.61
CA HIS A 210 10.95 5.34 13.87
C HIS A 210 9.90 6.44 13.60
N SER A 211 8.85 6.13 12.85
CA SER A 211 7.83 7.10 12.43
C SER A 211 6.41 6.74 12.86
N THR A 212 6.27 5.81 13.80
CA THR A 212 4.97 5.35 14.28
C THR A 212 4.99 5.25 15.80
N SER A 213 4.01 5.88 16.45
CA SER A 213 3.81 5.84 17.90
C SER A 213 2.40 5.34 18.25
N PRO A 214 2.20 4.79 19.46
CA PRO A 214 0.86 4.48 19.94
C PRO A 214 0.01 5.76 20.10
N GLY A 215 -1.30 5.62 20.06
CA GLY A 215 -2.23 6.73 20.21
C GLY A 215 -3.68 6.26 20.27
N SER A 216 -4.62 7.18 20.07
CA SER A 216 -6.05 6.86 20.02
C SER A 216 -6.59 7.04 18.61
N GLU A 217 -7.79 6.52 18.34
CA GLU A 217 -8.49 6.71 17.05
C GLU A 217 -8.69 8.21 16.73
N SER A 218 -8.97 9.05 17.75
CA SER A 218 -9.12 10.49 17.58
C SER A 218 -7.81 11.21 17.26
N SER A 219 -6.66 10.58 17.50
CA SER A 219 -5.33 11.12 17.22
C SER A 219 -4.58 10.36 16.12
N ARG A 220 -5.29 9.55 15.33
CA ARG A 220 -4.71 8.66 14.31
C ARG A 220 -3.67 9.36 13.42
N GLU A 221 -3.96 10.57 12.95
CA GLU A 221 -3.06 11.32 12.07
C GLU A 221 -1.77 11.74 12.79
N SER A 222 -1.84 12.09 14.08
CA SER A 222 -0.66 12.50 14.86
C SER A 222 0.25 11.33 15.28
N THR A 223 -0.19 10.09 15.14
CA THR A 223 0.65 8.90 15.45
C THR A 223 1.71 8.60 14.39
N ARG A 224 1.71 9.36 13.28
CA ARG A 224 2.68 9.22 12.20
C ARG A 224 3.56 10.47 12.10
N PHE A 225 4.88 10.25 12.00
CA PHE A 225 5.87 11.32 11.84
C PHE A 225 5.66 12.50 12.81
N ASN A 226 5.30 12.21 14.07
CA ASN A 226 4.97 13.22 15.09
C ASN A 226 3.92 14.26 14.65
N GLY A 227 3.01 13.87 13.74
CA GLY A 227 1.99 14.75 13.19
C GLY A 227 2.41 15.66 12.03
N GLU A 228 3.68 15.67 11.66
CA GLU A 228 4.19 16.51 10.56
C GLU A 228 3.81 15.99 9.17
N LYS A 229 3.63 14.67 9.03
CA LYS A 229 3.28 14.01 7.78
C LYS A 229 2.47 12.74 8.05
N TYR A 230 1.36 12.57 7.37
CA TYR A 230 0.57 11.34 7.50
C TYR A 230 0.88 10.33 6.41
N GLU A 231 1.00 10.78 5.16
CA GLU A 231 1.19 9.90 4.00
C GLU A 231 2.67 9.55 3.77
N CYS A 232 2.93 8.28 3.52
CA CYS A 232 4.28 7.71 3.40
C CYS A 232 4.92 7.83 2.01
N GLY A 233 4.48 8.75 1.16
CA GLY A 233 5.00 8.91 -0.21
C GLY A 233 4.36 8.00 -1.27
N LEU A 234 3.98 6.76 -0.93
CA LEU A 234 3.26 5.86 -1.86
C LEU A 234 1.81 6.27 -2.12
N HIS A 235 1.25 7.16 -1.31
CA HIS A 235 -0.14 7.57 -1.35
C HIS A 235 -0.34 9.08 -1.59
N LEU A 236 0.69 9.80 -2.03
CA LEU A 236 0.58 11.20 -2.41
C LEU A 236 -0.29 11.33 -3.67
N ASN A 237 -1.01 12.44 -3.78
CA ASN A 237 -1.83 12.74 -4.96
C ASN A 237 -0.95 12.95 -6.18
N SER A 238 -1.43 12.55 -7.36
CA SER A 238 -0.76 12.62 -8.66
C SER A 238 -0.36 14.03 -9.14
N GLY A 239 -0.58 15.06 -8.35
CA GLY A 239 -0.15 16.45 -8.60
C GLY A 239 1.03 16.92 -7.75
N GLN A 240 1.48 16.13 -6.77
CA GLN A 240 2.62 16.45 -5.92
C GLN A 240 3.70 15.39 -6.04
N GLN A 241 4.66 15.66 -6.94
CA GLN A 241 5.93 14.94 -7.14
C GLN A 241 5.78 13.45 -7.56
N ASP A 242 5.50 13.22 -8.84
CA ASP A 242 6.05 12.06 -9.53
C ASP A 242 7.58 12.16 -9.42
N PHE A 243 8.18 11.35 -8.56
CA PHE A 243 9.62 11.17 -8.58
C PHE A 243 9.95 10.38 -9.86
N GLN A 244 10.17 11.12 -10.94
CA GLN A 244 10.79 10.58 -12.15
C GLN A 244 12.23 10.23 -11.81
N ILE A 245 12.60 8.97 -11.99
CA ILE A 245 13.97 8.58 -12.28
C ILE A 245 14.12 8.50 -13.79
#